data_18d65c04510db03b69bdb374775cca18
#
_entry.id   18d65c04510db03b69bdb374775cca18
#
_cell.length_a   1.000
_cell.length_b   1.000
_cell.length_c   1.000
_cell.angle_alpha   90.00
_cell.angle_beta   90.00
_cell.angle_gamma   90.00
#
_symmetry.space_group_name_H-M   'P 1'
#
loop_
_entity.id
_entity.type
_entity.pdbx_description
1 polymer ?
#
loop_
_entity_poly.entity_id
_entity_poly.type
_entity_poly.pdbx_seq_one_letter_code
_entity_poly.pdbx_strand_id
1 'polypeptide(L)'
;LWQEGHTVHATKEEAVDRTQMMLDVYKKMAEEYLAIPVITGEKSESEKFPGAETTTCIEAMMQDRKALQAGTSHFLGQNFAKASGIKFQSDKEVEEYGWTTSWGASTRLIGGLIMTHSDDNGAIMPPRVASAHVVLIPIIRKDKDRQMVMDYTNELAARLRNTSYYGYPIRVEIDNRDIGGAKSWDWIKKGIPLRVEIGPKDIASDSVFVGRRDKEPREKSAINKDTFVAEISNILDEIQNNLFQK
;
A
#
# COMPACT_ATOMS: atom_id res chain seq x y z
N LEU A 1 8.66 -14.77 0.13
CA LEU A 1 7.66 -14.47 1.17
C LEU A 1 6.27 -14.48 0.56
N TRP A 2 5.32 -15.04 1.28
CA TRP A 2 3.90 -14.98 0.97
C TRP A 2 3.07 -15.01 2.26
N GLN A 3 1.84 -14.59 2.18
CA GLN A 3 0.84 -14.79 3.20
C GLN A 3 -0.05 -15.94 2.76
N GLU A 4 -0.24 -16.90 3.63
CA GLU A 4 -1.17 -18.02 3.45
C GLU A 4 -2.02 -18.19 4.70
N GLY A 5 -3.18 -18.78 4.52
CA GLY A 5 -4.01 -19.21 5.62
C GLY A 5 -4.79 -20.47 5.25
N HIS A 6 -5.08 -21.26 6.27
CA HIS A 6 -5.85 -22.49 6.15
C HIS A 6 -6.81 -22.57 7.33
N THR A 7 -8.05 -22.99 7.07
CA THR A 7 -9.02 -23.23 8.13
C THR A 7 -9.79 -24.53 7.90
N VAL A 8 -10.32 -25.04 9.01
CA VAL A 8 -11.19 -26.22 9.04
C VAL A 8 -12.50 -25.82 9.72
N HIS A 9 -13.60 -26.22 9.16
CA HIS A 9 -14.95 -25.88 9.60
C HIS A 9 -15.82 -27.13 9.76
N ALA A 10 -16.83 -27.01 10.63
CA ALA A 10 -17.79 -28.10 10.86
C ALA A 10 -18.77 -28.23 9.70
N THR A 11 -19.11 -27.12 9.04
CA THR A 11 -20.09 -27.13 7.96
C THR A 11 -19.51 -26.60 6.64
N LYS A 12 -20.17 -26.97 5.55
CA LYS A 12 -19.85 -26.47 4.21
C LYS A 12 -20.04 -24.95 4.13
N GLU A 13 -21.13 -24.47 4.70
CA GLU A 13 -21.55 -23.07 4.68
C GLU A 13 -20.50 -22.20 5.36
N GLU A 14 -20.03 -22.57 6.55
CA GLU A 14 -18.95 -21.86 7.25
C GLU A 14 -17.67 -21.76 6.42
N ALA A 15 -17.31 -22.84 5.73
CA ALA A 15 -16.11 -22.86 4.88
C ALA A 15 -16.28 -21.97 3.64
N VAL A 16 -17.45 -21.98 3.01
CA VAL A 16 -17.75 -21.11 1.85
C VAL A 16 -17.73 -19.64 2.28
N ASP A 17 -18.36 -19.30 3.41
CA ASP A 17 -18.35 -17.93 3.96
C ASP A 17 -16.93 -17.46 4.27
N ARG A 18 -16.10 -18.35 4.83
CA ARG A 18 -14.68 -18.04 5.07
C ARG A 18 -13.91 -17.78 3.78
N THR A 19 -14.16 -18.58 2.75
CA THR A 19 -13.53 -18.40 1.43
C THR A 19 -13.88 -17.04 0.85
N GLN A 20 -15.15 -16.64 0.90
CA GLN A 20 -15.58 -15.32 0.42
C GLN A 20 -15.02 -14.18 1.26
N MET A 21 -15.05 -14.31 2.59
CA MET A 21 -14.48 -13.31 3.51
C MET A 21 -13.00 -13.02 3.19
N MET A 22 -12.21 -14.05 2.91
CA MET A 22 -10.79 -13.87 2.62
C MET A 22 -10.53 -13.27 1.23
N LEU A 23 -11.38 -13.56 0.25
CA LEU A 23 -11.36 -12.86 -1.03
C LEU A 23 -11.61 -11.35 -0.86
N ASP A 24 -12.60 -11.00 -0.03
CA ASP A 24 -12.95 -9.60 0.24
C ASP A 24 -11.83 -8.87 1.01
N VAL A 25 -11.12 -9.55 1.91
CA VAL A 25 -9.93 -9.01 2.59
C VAL A 25 -8.84 -8.68 1.57
N TYR A 26 -8.57 -9.57 0.62
CA TYR A 26 -7.58 -9.32 -0.44
C TYR A 26 -8.00 -8.20 -1.38
N LYS A 27 -9.28 -8.17 -1.76
CA LYS A 27 -9.84 -7.05 -2.54
C LYS A 27 -9.63 -5.72 -1.80
N LYS A 28 -10.03 -5.65 -0.55
CA LYS A 28 -9.87 -4.47 0.29
C LYS A 28 -8.41 -4.03 0.40
N MET A 29 -7.49 -4.98 0.59
CA MET A 29 -6.06 -4.68 0.62
C MET A 29 -5.57 -4.09 -0.71
N ALA A 30 -5.95 -4.68 -1.85
CA ALA A 30 -5.56 -4.19 -3.17
C ALA A 30 -6.12 -2.78 -3.44
N GLU A 31 -7.42 -2.58 -3.21
CA GLU A 31 -8.10 -1.32 -3.53
C GLU A 31 -7.78 -0.20 -2.54
N GLU A 32 -7.88 -0.45 -1.24
CA GLU A 32 -7.72 0.59 -0.24
C GLU A 32 -6.25 0.91 0.06
N TYR A 33 -5.39 -0.10 0.16
CA TYR A 33 -3.99 0.10 0.55
C TYR A 33 -3.07 0.28 -0.65
N LEU A 34 -3.18 -0.61 -1.64
CA LEU A 34 -2.33 -0.55 -2.83
C LEU A 34 -2.85 0.39 -3.91
N ALA A 35 -4.07 0.93 -3.74
CA ALA A 35 -4.75 1.75 -4.74
C ALA A 35 -4.86 1.06 -6.12
N ILE A 36 -5.04 -0.26 -6.13
CA ILE A 36 -5.13 -1.07 -7.34
C ILE A 36 -6.58 -1.55 -7.50
N PRO A 37 -7.34 -1.05 -8.48
CA PRO A 37 -8.66 -1.59 -8.80
C PRO A 37 -8.55 -3.07 -9.20
N VAL A 38 -9.43 -3.91 -8.67
CA VAL A 38 -9.44 -5.35 -8.97
C VAL A 38 -10.84 -5.86 -9.30
N ILE A 39 -10.88 -6.89 -10.12
CA ILE A 39 -12.08 -7.66 -10.43
C ILE A 39 -12.01 -8.97 -9.66
N THR A 40 -13.11 -9.34 -9.00
CA THR A 40 -13.26 -10.65 -8.35
C THR A 40 -13.95 -11.62 -9.30
N GLY A 41 -13.54 -12.88 -9.27
CA GLY A 41 -14.15 -13.91 -10.08
C GLY A 41 -13.80 -15.31 -9.61
N GLU A 42 -14.54 -16.28 -10.13
CA GLU A 42 -14.26 -17.69 -9.96
C GLU A 42 -13.47 -18.22 -11.16
N LYS A 43 -12.45 -19.03 -10.89
CA LYS A 43 -11.64 -19.67 -11.94
C LYS A 43 -12.39 -20.81 -12.62
N SER A 44 -12.13 -20.94 -13.93
CA SER A 44 -12.62 -22.08 -14.70
C SER A 44 -12.08 -23.41 -14.17
N GLU A 45 -12.76 -24.50 -14.51
CA GLU A 45 -12.36 -25.87 -14.12
C GLU A 45 -10.91 -26.20 -14.51
N SER A 46 -10.43 -25.67 -15.64
CA SER A 46 -9.07 -25.89 -16.13
C SER A 46 -7.99 -25.12 -15.37
N GLU A 47 -8.36 -24.04 -14.66
CA GLU A 47 -7.42 -23.15 -13.99
C GLU A 47 -7.56 -23.10 -12.47
N LYS A 48 -8.61 -23.74 -11.93
CA LYS A 48 -8.80 -23.82 -10.49
C LYS A 48 -7.68 -24.60 -9.82
N PHE A 49 -7.44 -24.31 -8.54
CA PHE A 49 -6.44 -25.02 -7.75
C PHE A 49 -6.77 -26.54 -7.72
N PRO A 50 -5.81 -27.40 -8.08
CA PRO A 50 -6.04 -28.87 -8.10
C PRO A 50 -6.48 -29.37 -6.73
N GLY A 51 -7.62 -30.03 -6.69
CA GLY A 51 -8.24 -30.56 -5.47
C GLY A 51 -9.20 -29.60 -4.75
N ALA A 52 -9.30 -28.33 -5.18
CA ALA A 52 -10.34 -27.44 -4.70
C ALA A 52 -11.70 -27.76 -5.37
N GLU A 53 -12.81 -27.56 -4.65
CA GLU A 53 -14.14 -27.53 -5.25
C GLU A 53 -14.33 -26.24 -6.05
N THR A 54 -13.99 -25.09 -5.46
CA THR A 54 -13.96 -23.80 -6.14
C THR A 54 -12.68 -23.01 -5.81
N THR A 55 -12.24 -22.19 -6.77
CA THR A 55 -11.14 -21.24 -6.59
C THR A 55 -11.61 -19.87 -7.03
N THR A 56 -11.63 -18.92 -6.11
CA THR A 56 -11.88 -17.50 -6.40
C THR A 56 -10.57 -16.74 -6.43
N CYS A 57 -10.54 -15.65 -7.17
CA CYS A 57 -9.36 -14.78 -7.26
C CYS A 57 -9.73 -13.31 -7.39
N ILE A 58 -8.75 -12.45 -7.13
CA ILE A 58 -8.76 -11.05 -7.53
C ILE A 58 -7.74 -10.86 -8.65
N GLU A 59 -8.12 -10.12 -9.68
CA GLU A 59 -7.27 -9.79 -10.81
C GLU A 59 -7.21 -8.28 -11.04
N ALA A 60 -6.01 -7.78 -11.28
CA ALA A 60 -5.75 -6.37 -11.57
C ALA A 60 -5.34 -6.18 -13.03
N MET A 61 -5.75 -5.08 -13.65
CA MET A 61 -5.29 -4.70 -14.98
C MET A 61 -3.96 -3.97 -14.89
N MET A 62 -2.96 -4.44 -15.63
CA MET A 62 -1.65 -3.79 -15.73
C MET A 62 -1.63 -2.75 -16.86
N GLN A 63 -0.64 -1.86 -16.87
CA GLN A 63 -0.52 -0.80 -17.89
C GLN A 63 -0.38 -1.37 -19.32
N ASP A 64 0.17 -2.57 -19.47
CA ASP A 64 0.27 -3.30 -20.74
C ASP A 64 -1.03 -4.03 -21.14
N ARG A 65 -2.13 -3.80 -20.41
CA ARG A 65 -3.45 -4.39 -20.61
C ARG A 65 -3.52 -5.90 -20.37
N LYS A 66 -2.58 -6.46 -19.63
CA LYS A 66 -2.64 -7.84 -19.18
C LYS A 66 -3.20 -7.92 -17.77
N ALA A 67 -3.97 -8.95 -17.49
CA ALA A 67 -4.46 -9.24 -16.16
C ALA A 67 -3.37 -9.85 -15.30
N LEU A 68 -3.27 -9.39 -14.05
CA LEU A 68 -2.40 -9.96 -13.03
C LEU A 68 -3.25 -10.56 -11.92
N GLN A 69 -3.15 -11.87 -11.70
CA GLN A 69 -3.72 -12.51 -10.53
C GLN A 69 -3.02 -11.98 -9.26
N ALA A 70 -3.77 -11.31 -8.40
CA ALA A 70 -3.25 -10.62 -7.23
C ALA A 70 -3.46 -11.37 -5.90
N GLY A 71 -4.40 -12.30 -5.86
CA GLY A 71 -4.66 -13.15 -4.69
C GLY A 71 -5.71 -14.20 -5.01
N THR A 72 -5.71 -15.29 -4.24
CA THR A 72 -6.67 -16.38 -4.41
C THR A 72 -7.26 -16.82 -3.07
N SER A 73 -8.49 -17.31 -3.12
CA SER A 73 -9.14 -17.97 -1.99
C SER A 73 -9.85 -19.24 -2.49
N HIS A 74 -9.68 -20.35 -1.77
CA HIS A 74 -10.07 -21.66 -2.22
C HIS A 74 -11.05 -22.30 -1.22
N PHE A 75 -12.19 -22.75 -1.70
CA PHE A 75 -12.99 -23.72 -1.01
C PHE A 75 -12.52 -25.12 -1.42
N LEU A 76 -11.90 -25.83 -0.49
CA LEU A 76 -11.28 -27.14 -0.74
C LEU A 76 -12.25 -28.32 -0.53
N GLY A 77 -13.46 -28.02 -0.03
CA GLY A 77 -14.42 -29.08 0.35
C GLY A 77 -13.84 -29.99 1.44
N GLN A 78 -14.02 -31.29 1.27
CA GLN A 78 -13.46 -32.31 2.14
C GLN A 78 -12.31 -33.10 1.49
N ASN A 79 -11.86 -32.71 0.30
CA ASN A 79 -10.91 -33.50 -0.48
C ASN A 79 -9.59 -33.70 0.27
N PHE A 80 -9.00 -32.60 0.75
CA PHE A 80 -7.76 -32.65 1.53
C PHE A 80 -7.98 -33.21 2.94
N ALA A 81 -9.12 -32.95 3.56
CA ALA A 81 -9.45 -33.51 4.86
C ALA A 81 -9.53 -35.04 4.82
N LYS A 82 -10.13 -35.58 3.79
CA LYS A 82 -10.19 -37.05 3.58
C LYS A 82 -8.82 -37.66 3.29
N ALA A 83 -8.02 -36.99 2.45
CA ALA A 83 -6.68 -37.49 2.10
C ALA A 83 -5.70 -37.42 3.31
N SER A 84 -5.85 -36.42 4.20
CA SER A 84 -4.98 -36.23 5.35
C SER A 84 -5.56 -36.73 6.68
N GLY A 85 -6.76 -37.29 6.68
CA GLY A 85 -7.40 -37.79 7.90
C GLY A 85 -7.83 -36.68 8.88
N ILE A 86 -8.13 -35.48 8.39
CA ILE A 86 -8.56 -34.33 9.23
C ILE A 86 -10.03 -34.51 9.61
N LYS A 87 -10.27 -34.94 10.84
CA LYS A 87 -11.59 -35.18 11.40
C LYS A 87 -11.81 -34.39 12.68
N PHE A 88 -13.05 -34.18 13.03
CA PHE A 88 -13.49 -33.64 14.30
C PHE A 88 -14.68 -34.42 14.84
N GLN A 89 -14.95 -34.34 16.12
CA GLN A 89 -16.15 -34.90 16.73
C GLN A 89 -17.26 -33.87 16.64
N SER A 90 -18.34 -34.22 15.92
CA SER A 90 -19.50 -33.36 15.80
C SER A 90 -20.36 -33.33 17.06
N ASP A 91 -21.31 -32.41 17.16
CA ASP A 91 -22.28 -32.32 18.26
C ASP A 91 -23.13 -33.59 18.43
N LYS A 92 -23.14 -34.48 17.41
CA LYS A 92 -23.79 -35.79 17.44
C LYS A 92 -22.88 -36.90 17.95
N GLU A 93 -21.71 -36.55 18.51
CA GLU A 93 -20.68 -37.48 18.96
C GLU A 93 -20.15 -38.44 17.86
N VAL A 94 -20.25 -38.03 16.59
CA VAL A 94 -19.76 -38.80 15.43
C VAL A 94 -18.53 -38.12 14.87
N GLU A 95 -17.52 -38.91 14.47
CA GLU A 95 -16.37 -38.38 13.72
C GLU A 95 -16.78 -38.01 12.28
N GLU A 96 -16.57 -36.78 11.93
CA GLU A 96 -16.82 -36.25 10.60
C GLU A 96 -15.57 -35.62 10.00
N TYR A 97 -15.42 -35.64 8.67
CA TYR A 97 -14.35 -34.92 8.00
C TYR A 97 -14.63 -33.41 7.98
N GLY A 98 -13.63 -32.61 8.31
CA GLY A 98 -13.74 -31.15 8.28
C GLY A 98 -13.87 -30.60 6.85
N TRP A 99 -14.58 -29.49 6.73
CA TRP A 99 -14.63 -28.66 5.51
C TRP A 99 -13.47 -27.69 5.54
N THR A 100 -12.65 -27.67 4.50
CA THR A 100 -11.37 -26.95 4.52
C THR A 100 -11.35 -25.82 3.51
N THR A 101 -10.61 -24.77 3.87
CA THR A 101 -10.35 -23.63 3.01
C THR A 101 -8.87 -23.28 3.03
N SER A 102 -8.41 -22.58 1.99
CA SER A 102 -7.11 -21.95 1.98
C SER A 102 -7.13 -20.65 1.18
N TRP A 103 -6.19 -19.78 1.44
CA TRP A 103 -6.02 -18.53 0.70
C TRP A 103 -4.56 -18.13 0.65
N GLY A 104 -4.18 -17.33 -0.35
CA GLY A 104 -2.80 -16.92 -0.51
C GLY A 104 -2.63 -15.64 -1.32
N ALA A 105 -1.66 -14.81 -0.87
CA ALA A 105 -1.12 -13.68 -1.60
C ALA A 105 0.39 -13.64 -1.42
N SER A 106 1.12 -13.27 -2.47
CA SER A 106 2.58 -13.32 -2.48
C SER A 106 3.21 -11.95 -2.73
N THR A 107 4.53 -11.89 -2.70
CA THR A 107 5.32 -10.71 -3.09
C THR A 107 5.11 -10.29 -4.56
N ARG A 108 4.36 -11.06 -5.36
CA ARG A 108 3.84 -10.62 -6.66
C ARG A 108 3.12 -9.27 -6.58
N LEU A 109 2.46 -8.98 -5.46
CA LEU A 109 1.79 -7.70 -5.24
C LEU A 109 2.73 -6.50 -5.27
N ILE A 110 4.01 -6.66 -4.89
CA ILE A 110 5.03 -5.60 -5.03
C ILE A 110 5.27 -5.31 -6.52
N GLY A 111 5.43 -6.37 -7.32
CA GLY A 111 5.53 -6.23 -8.78
C GLY A 111 4.28 -5.60 -9.38
N GLY A 112 3.09 -6.05 -8.95
CA GLY A 112 1.80 -5.48 -9.36
C GLY A 112 1.70 -3.99 -9.07
N LEU A 113 2.06 -3.57 -7.87
CA LEU A 113 2.06 -2.16 -7.46
C LEU A 113 3.00 -1.32 -8.36
N ILE A 114 4.21 -1.80 -8.63
CA ILE A 114 5.16 -1.13 -9.52
C ILE A 114 4.59 -1.05 -10.94
N MET A 115 4.08 -2.15 -11.48
CA MET A 115 3.51 -2.19 -12.83
C MET A 115 2.25 -1.34 -12.99
N THR A 116 1.49 -1.13 -11.93
CA THR A 116 0.27 -0.30 -11.98
C THR A 116 0.58 1.19 -11.89
N HIS A 117 1.45 1.61 -10.96
CA HIS A 117 1.58 3.03 -10.61
C HIS A 117 2.85 3.71 -11.09
N SER A 118 3.95 2.96 -11.28
CA SER A 118 5.25 3.56 -11.61
C SER A 118 5.28 4.18 -13.01
N ASP A 119 6.20 5.12 -13.18
CA ASP A 119 6.49 5.80 -14.44
C ASP A 119 7.99 5.72 -14.77
N ASP A 120 8.42 6.37 -15.86
CA ASP A 120 9.82 6.40 -16.31
C ASP A 120 10.77 7.07 -15.29
N ASN A 121 10.24 7.80 -14.32
CA ASN A 121 11.02 8.46 -13.27
C ASN A 121 11.23 7.56 -12.04
N GLY A 122 10.55 6.42 -11.95
CA GLY A 122 10.68 5.44 -10.87
C GLY A 122 9.36 5.05 -10.22
N ALA A 123 9.44 4.52 -9.00
CA ALA A 123 8.27 4.08 -8.26
C ALA A 123 7.31 5.23 -7.92
N ILE A 124 6.02 4.89 -7.81
CA ILE A 124 4.99 5.74 -7.22
C ILE A 124 4.32 4.90 -6.13
N MET A 125 4.52 5.29 -4.88
CA MET A 125 3.99 4.54 -3.74
C MET A 125 2.69 5.16 -3.25
N PRO A 126 1.59 4.42 -3.20
CA PRO A 126 0.39 4.86 -2.52
C PRO A 126 0.71 5.24 -1.07
N PRO A 127 0.21 6.37 -0.56
CA PRO A 127 0.51 6.85 0.79
C PRO A 127 0.30 5.80 1.89
N ARG A 128 -0.73 4.97 1.79
CA ARG A 128 -1.05 3.97 2.84
C ARG A 128 0.02 2.90 3.00
N VAL A 129 0.84 2.64 1.96
CA VAL A 129 1.93 1.64 1.99
C VAL A 129 3.32 2.23 1.80
N ALA A 130 3.46 3.52 1.55
CA ALA A 130 4.76 4.18 1.42
C ALA A 130 5.61 4.04 2.68
N SER A 131 6.90 3.82 2.54
CA SER A 131 7.84 3.73 3.67
C SER A 131 7.92 5.04 4.47
N ALA A 132 7.81 6.18 3.79
CA ALA A 132 7.62 7.50 4.38
C ALA A 132 6.53 8.23 3.61
N HIS A 133 5.73 9.05 4.29
CA HIS A 133 4.71 9.90 3.65
C HIS A 133 5.34 11.19 3.10
N VAL A 134 6.29 11.72 3.84
CA VAL A 134 6.94 12.99 3.55
C VAL A 134 8.45 12.85 3.71
N VAL A 135 9.19 13.39 2.77
CA VAL A 135 10.62 13.67 2.95
C VAL A 135 10.85 15.18 2.97
N LEU A 136 11.49 15.66 4.03
CA LEU A 136 11.93 17.03 4.16
C LEU A 136 13.35 17.15 3.62
N ILE A 137 13.58 18.09 2.72
CA ILE A 137 14.84 18.30 2.01
C ILE A 137 15.36 19.71 2.33
N PRO A 138 16.22 19.85 3.36
CA PRO A 138 16.85 21.11 3.67
C PRO A 138 17.72 21.62 2.51
N ILE A 139 17.52 22.86 2.07
CA ILE A 139 18.29 23.51 1.00
C ILE A 139 19.23 24.54 1.62
N ILE A 140 20.45 24.09 1.92
CA ILE A 140 21.49 24.89 2.57
C ILE A 140 22.54 25.28 1.51
N ARG A 141 22.50 26.52 1.08
CA ARG A 141 23.48 27.08 0.09
C ARG A 141 24.66 27.76 0.74
N LYS A 142 24.46 28.31 1.94
CA LYS A 142 25.50 29.02 2.70
C LYS A 142 25.50 28.44 4.10
N ASP A 143 26.68 28.21 4.66
CA ASP A 143 26.80 27.56 5.98
C ASP A 143 26.15 28.39 7.10
N LYS A 144 26.15 29.72 6.98
CA LYS A 144 25.46 30.60 7.93
C LYS A 144 23.95 30.36 8.05
N ASP A 145 23.32 29.79 7.03
CA ASP A 145 21.87 29.53 7.01
C ASP A 145 21.53 28.14 7.58
N ARG A 146 22.54 27.30 7.83
CA ARG A 146 22.39 25.90 8.22
C ARG A 146 21.52 25.72 9.47
N GLN A 147 21.85 26.43 10.53
CA GLN A 147 21.15 26.31 11.80
C GLN A 147 19.65 26.64 11.64
N MET A 148 19.37 27.79 11.04
CA MET A 148 18.01 28.28 10.81
C MET A 148 17.17 27.27 9.96
N VAL A 149 17.76 26.75 8.87
CA VAL A 149 17.07 25.81 8.00
C VAL A 149 16.83 24.48 8.72
N MET A 150 17.80 24.00 9.49
CA MET A 150 17.66 22.75 10.24
C MET A 150 16.65 22.87 11.38
N ASP A 151 16.63 24.01 12.10
CA ASP A 151 15.67 24.22 13.19
C ASP A 151 14.23 24.24 12.65
N TYR A 152 13.99 24.97 11.57
CA TYR A 152 12.67 25.00 10.91
C TYR A 152 12.26 23.60 10.38
N THR A 153 13.21 22.86 9.79
CA THR A 153 12.96 21.50 9.29
C THR A 153 12.63 20.55 10.42
N ASN A 154 13.35 20.61 11.53
CA ASN A 154 13.11 19.75 12.69
C ASN A 154 11.77 20.05 13.38
N GLU A 155 11.43 21.35 13.51
CA GLU A 155 10.13 21.79 14.02
C GLU A 155 8.99 21.23 13.15
N LEU A 156 9.08 21.42 11.84
CA LEU A 156 8.08 20.90 10.91
C LEU A 156 7.96 19.36 10.99
N ALA A 157 9.09 18.65 11.06
CA ALA A 157 9.10 17.19 11.20
C ALA A 157 8.39 16.74 12.48
N ALA A 158 8.65 17.44 13.61
CA ALA A 158 8.01 17.13 14.88
C ALA A 158 6.50 17.35 14.82
N ARG A 159 6.06 18.45 14.22
CA ARG A 159 4.62 18.76 14.04
C ARG A 159 3.93 17.72 13.16
N LEU A 160 4.52 17.35 12.02
CA LEU A 160 3.98 16.33 11.12
C LEU A 160 3.88 14.95 11.81
N ARG A 161 4.91 14.55 12.58
CA ARG A 161 4.90 13.27 13.31
C ARG A 161 3.84 13.21 14.41
N ASN A 162 3.37 14.36 14.89
CA ASN A 162 2.27 14.46 15.86
C ASN A 162 0.88 14.46 15.18
N THR A 163 0.82 14.45 13.86
CA THR A 163 -0.43 14.24 13.11
C THR A 163 -0.58 12.77 12.72
N SER A 164 -1.78 12.36 12.37
CA SER A 164 -2.06 10.98 11.95
C SER A 164 -2.63 10.95 10.54
N TYR A 165 -2.34 9.86 9.83
CA TYR A 165 -2.94 9.52 8.56
C TYR A 165 -3.40 8.07 8.58
N TYR A 166 -4.67 7.83 8.26
CA TYR A 166 -5.28 6.50 8.23
C TYR A 166 -5.02 5.69 9.51
N GLY A 167 -5.10 6.37 10.67
CA GLY A 167 -4.92 5.77 12.01
C GLY A 167 -3.47 5.58 12.46
N TYR A 168 -2.48 6.01 11.68
CA TYR A 168 -1.06 5.90 12.01
C TYR A 168 -0.37 7.26 12.00
N PRO A 169 0.69 7.46 12.80
CA PRO A 169 1.49 8.69 12.75
C PRO A 169 2.07 8.94 11.34
N ILE A 170 2.16 10.20 10.95
CA ILE A 170 2.83 10.59 9.71
C ILE A 170 4.31 10.17 9.77
N ARG A 171 4.74 9.36 8.80
CA ARG A 171 6.15 8.96 8.65
C ARG A 171 6.92 10.02 7.88
N VAL A 172 7.90 10.64 8.58
CA VAL A 172 8.69 11.75 8.05
C VAL A 172 10.17 11.40 8.05
N GLU A 173 10.79 11.50 6.89
CA GLU A 173 12.24 11.43 6.69
C GLU A 173 12.83 12.84 6.52
N ILE A 174 14.07 13.04 6.98
CA ILE A 174 14.82 14.26 6.75
C ILE A 174 16.09 13.89 5.97
N ASP A 175 16.24 14.43 4.78
CA ASP A 175 17.42 14.20 3.96
C ASP A 175 18.43 15.34 4.10
N ASN A 176 19.33 15.21 5.04
CA ASN A 176 20.39 16.16 5.33
C ASN A 176 21.72 15.87 4.60
N ARG A 177 21.73 14.90 3.64
CA ARG A 177 22.92 14.60 2.84
C ARG A 177 23.36 15.85 2.05
N ASP A 178 24.66 16.02 1.87
CA ASP A 178 25.21 17.14 1.09
C ASP A 178 25.54 16.71 -0.34
N ILE A 179 24.51 16.37 -1.12
CA ILE A 179 24.63 15.91 -2.52
C ILE A 179 23.85 16.78 -3.52
N GLY A 180 23.51 18.01 -3.13
CA GLY A 180 22.81 18.97 -3.99
C GLY A 180 21.45 18.46 -4.52
N GLY A 181 21.15 18.79 -5.78
CA GLY A 181 19.87 18.46 -6.42
C GLY A 181 19.58 16.96 -6.60
N ALA A 182 20.58 16.09 -6.48
CA ALA A 182 20.40 14.65 -6.60
C ALA A 182 19.46 14.07 -5.53
N LYS A 183 19.36 14.69 -4.34
CA LYS A 183 18.44 14.29 -3.28
C LYS A 183 17.00 14.12 -3.78
N SER A 184 16.49 15.16 -4.45
CA SER A 184 15.10 15.17 -4.90
C SER A 184 14.81 14.03 -5.87
N TRP A 185 15.75 13.74 -6.78
CA TRP A 185 15.61 12.62 -7.73
C TRP A 185 15.68 11.24 -7.08
N ASP A 186 16.52 11.08 -6.06
CA ASP A 186 16.57 9.83 -5.29
C ASP A 186 15.21 9.50 -4.67
N TRP A 187 14.51 10.52 -4.13
CA TRP A 187 13.21 10.34 -3.51
C TRP A 187 12.07 10.18 -4.53
N ILE A 188 12.20 10.79 -5.72
CA ILE A 188 11.32 10.53 -6.86
C ILE A 188 11.41 9.06 -7.26
N LYS A 189 12.62 8.52 -7.45
CA LYS A 189 12.84 7.11 -7.80
C LYS A 189 12.25 6.15 -6.76
N LYS A 190 12.36 6.49 -5.48
CA LYS A 190 11.79 5.71 -4.37
C LYS A 190 10.27 5.81 -4.26
N GLY A 191 9.66 6.76 -4.96
CA GLY A 191 8.21 6.91 -4.99
C GLY A 191 7.59 7.54 -3.75
N ILE A 192 8.35 8.31 -2.96
CA ILE A 192 7.81 8.95 -1.75
C ILE A 192 6.71 9.96 -2.13
N PRO A 193 5.52 9.89 -1.51
CA PRO A 193 4.36 10.68 -1.89
C PRO A 193 4.60 12.19 -1.91
N LEU A 194 5.27 12.72 -0.87
CA LEU A 194 5.52 14.16 -0.73
C LEU A 194 7.01 14.47 -0.53
N ARG A 195 7.54 15.36 -1.34
CA ARG A 195 8.86 15.95 -1.19
C ARG A 195 8.70 17.41 -0.83
N VAL A 196 9.32 17.84 0.27
CA VAL A 196 9.19 19.18 0.81
C VAL A 196 10.58 19.81 0.88
N GLU A 197 10.83 20.77 0.02
CA GLU A 197 12.06 21.55 0.00
C GLU A 197 11.92 22.75 0.94
N ILE A 198 12.96 23.02 1.73
CA ILE A 198 12.96 24.08 2.75
C ILE A 198 14.27 24.85 2.64
N GLY A 199 14.19 26.09 2.20
CA GLY A 199 15.31 27.00 2.11
C GLY A 199 15.04 28.34 2.79
N PRO A 200 16.03 29.25 2.86
CA PRO A 200 15.88 30.56 3.52
C PRO A 200 14.73 31.42 2.99
N LYS A 201 14.37 31.27 1.70
CA LYS A 201 13.24 32.02 1.11
C LYS A 201 11.90 31.52 1.61
N ASP A 202 11.78 30.18 1.72
CA ASP A 202 10.54 29.54 2.20
C ASP A 202 10.31 29.91 3.67
N ILE A 203 11.38 29.89 4.48
CA ILE A 203 11.34 30.31 5.89
C ILE A 203 10.90 31.76 6.03
N ALA A 204 11.45 32.66 5.20
CA ALA A 204 11.11 34.09 5.25
C ALA A 204 9.62 34.36 4.95
N SER A 205 8.94 33.50 4.23
CA SER A 205 7.52 33.57 3.93
C SER A 205 6.66 32.59 4.74
N ASP A 206 7.24 31.95 5.76
CA ASP A 206 6.63 30.89 6.56
C ASP A 206 5.92 29.84 5.71
N SER A 207 6.61 29.37 4.68
CA SER A 207 6.10 28.42 3.70
C SER A 207 7.03 27.22 3.55
N VAL A 208 6.55 26.23 2.80
CA VAL A 208 7.27 25.04 2.36
C VAL A 208 7.04 24.84 0.87
N PHE A 209 8.03 24.32 0.14
CA PHE A 209 7.92 24.10 -1.30
C PHE A 209 7.69 22.62 -1.58
N VAL A 210 6.43 22.26 -1.91
CA VAL A 210 5.92 20.89 -1.95
C VAL A 210 5.84 20.36 -3.37
N GLY A 211 6.44 19.20 -3.62
CA GLY A 211 6.25 18.39 -4.82
C GLY A 211 5.56 17.08 -4.50
N ARG A 212 4.53 16.73 -5.26
CA ARG A 212 3.76 15.48 -5.15
C ARG A 212 4.31 14.44 -6.14
N ARG A 213 4.27 13.17 -5.77
CA ARG A 213 4.75 12.10 -6.66
C ARG A 213 3.71 11.62 -7.67
N ASP A 214 2.44 11.90 -7.44
CA ASP A 214 1.34 11.65 -8.38
C ASP A 214 1.20 12.74 -9.48
N LYS A 215 2.08 13.73 -9.45
CA LYS A 215 2.19 14.84 -10.42
C LYS A 215 3.54 14.84 -11.10
N GLU A 216 3.68 15.67 -12.12
CA GLU A 216 4.97 15.83 -12.80
C GLU A 216 6.09 16.24 -11.83
N PRO A 217 7.32 15.68 -11.98
CA PRO A 217 8.42 15.92 -11.04
C PRO A 217 8.78 17.38 -10.81
N ARG A 218 8.50 18.25 -11.79
CA ARG A 218 8.78 19.69 -11.72
C ARG A 218 7.61 20.51 -11.19
N GLU A 219 6.44 19.92 -11.09
CA GLU A 219 5.25 20.56 -10.54
C GLU A 219 5.37 20.63 -9.02
N LYS A 220 5.63 21.83 -8.54
CA LYS A 220 5.77 22.14 -7.11
C LYS A 220 5.02 23.41 -6.78
N SER A 221 4.52 23.51 -5.56
CA SER A 221 3.80 24.69 -5.05
C SER A 221 4.32 25.11 -3.68
N ALA A 222 4.31 26.42 -3.43
CA ALA A 222 4.53 26.95 -2.10
C ALA A 222 3.23 26.86 -1.30
N ILE A 223 3.31 26.31 -0.09
CA ILE A 223 2.18 26.19 0.83
C ILE A 223 2.62 26.77 2.16
N ASN A 224 1.75 27.55 2.82
CA ASN A 224 2.04 28.02 4.18
C ASN A 224 2.26 26.82 5.11
N LYS A 225 3.24 26.91 6.03
CA LYS A 225 3.64 25.82 6.92
C LYS A 225 2.49 25.28 7.76
N ASP A 226 1.70 26.17 8.36
CA ASP A 226 0.58 25.77 9.22
C ASP A 226 -0.54 25.11 8.43
N THR A 227 -0.86 25.64 7.25
CA THR A 227 -1.80 25.05 6.31
C THR A 227 -1.32 23.66 5.86
N PHE A 228 -0.03 23.51 5.52
CA PHE A 228 0.53 22.23 5.12
C PHE A 228 0.37 21.15 6.23
N VAL A 229 0.66 21.51 7.48
CA VAL A 229 0.49 20.61 8.62
C VAL A 229 -0.99 20.27 8.85
N ALA A 230 -1.89 21.25 8.74
CA ALA A 230 -3.33 21.04 8.93
C ALA A 230 -3.93 20.14 7.83
N GLU A 231 -3.47 20.32 6.58
CA GLU A 231 -4.03 19.62 5.41
C GLU A 231 -3.28 18.34 5.01
N ILE A 232 -2.24 17.94 5.74
CA ILE A 232 -1.39 16.81 5.35
C ILE A 232 -2.17 15.52 5.07
N SER A 233 -3.15 15.20 5.90
CA SER A 233 -3.96 13.99 5.75
C SER A 233 -4.84 14.06 4.51
N ASN A 234 -5.43 15.22 4.22
CA ASN A 234 -6.26 15.44 3.02
C ASN A 234 -5.41 15.34 1.74
N ILE A 235 -4.18 15.91 1.76
CA ILE A 235 -3.23 15.83 0.64
C ILE A 235 -2.85 14.37 0.36
N LEU A 236 -2.60 13.57 1.40
CA LEU A 236 -2.27 12.15 1.25
C LEU A 236 -3.46 11.34 0.74
N ASP A 237 -4.67 11.61 1.23
CA ASP A 237 -5.88 10.95 0.73
C ASP A 237 -6.15 11.31 -0.73
N GLU A 238 -5.93 12.56 -1.13
CA GLU A 238 -6.05 12.96 -2.52
C GLU A 238 -5.05 12.21 -3.41
N ILE A 239 -3.79 12.04 -2.98
CA ILE A 239 -2.80 11.23 -3.71
C ILE A 239 -3.27 9.77 -3.82
N GLN A 240 -3.72 9.18 -2.72
CA GLN A 240 -4.23 7.80 -2.70
C GLN A 240 -5.39 7.61 -3.69
N ASN A 241 -6.35 8.53 -3.68
CA ASN A 241 -7.51 8.50 -4.57
C ASN A 241 -7.13 8.73 -6.04
N ASN A 242 -6.22 9.66 -6.32
CA ASN A 242 -5.74 9.90 -7.68
C ASN A 242 -5.07 8.65 -8.27
N LEU A 243 -4.32 7.90 -7.47
CA LEU A 243 -3.70 6.65 -7.91
C LEU A 243 -4.73 5.56 -8.16
N PHE A 244 -5.78 5.49 -7.37
CA PHE A 244 -6.86 4.53 -7.56
C PHE A 244 -7.71 4.82 -8.82
N GLN A 245 -7.86 6.10 -9.17
CA GLN A 245 -8.68 6.54 -10.33
C GLN A 245 -7.92 6.50 -11.66
N LYS A 246 -6.59 6.38 -11.62
CA LYS A 246 -5.72 6.40 -12.81
C LYS A 246 -5.75 5.08 -13.57
#